data_9300a2c753a67d48b86394017ad3d537
#
_entry.id   9300a2c753a67d48b86394017ad3d537
#
_cell.length_a   1.000
_cell.length_b   1.000
_cell.length_c   1.000
_cell.angle_alpha   90.00
_cell.angle_beta   90.00
_cell.angle_gamma   90.00
#
_symmetry.space_group_name_H-M   'P 1'
#
loop_
_entity.id
_entity.type
_entity.pdbx_description
1 polymer ?
#
loop_
_entity_poly.entity_id
_entity_poly.type
_entity_poly.pdbx_seq_one_letter_code
_entity_poly.pdbx_strand_id
1 'polypeptide(L)'
;MGESLSRKGNFVRRCPPTFVGIGSLRCGSTWLYQVLKCHPDIRLSDRKEMNFFFMREMLHHDLDWYEAHFEAEDGLGSRPIRGEISPIYGRLKAWQVNRIAKLLPDLRIILTLRHPIERAWSQALLEFGYLDGRDVRKVSSIDLVRQVERARNRLSSDYRRTIEIWSNAFGQDALHIDFFDRLRDDPDTYVNGVLRHIGATTPWTVPAQFMKTKVHATNSLVGHNREIPEVVQWYIADRLLKPTERLNELLKGRVSSWVDEMRIIRGKTCLSWRILREVNRTVLSVPERLAYEAYHVGLDVRLWWRWRHLQRSYVSNGDSPMKLNGPRATSKSTKDFVSAYYRKEPGARKGNTSI
;
A
#
# COMPACT_ATOMS: atom_id res chain seq x y z
N MET A 1 -24.62 45.10 34.66
CA MET A 1 -23.79 43.94 34.93
C MET A 1 -23.99 42.95 33.81
N GLY A 2 -23.12 42.97 32.84
CA GLY A 2 -23.18 42.09 31.67
C GLY A 2 -22.03 41.10 31.75
N GLU A 3 -22.33 39.84 32.01
CA GLU A 3 -21.33 38.79 32.01
C GLU A 3 -20.88 38.49 30.58
N SER A 4 -19.61 38.78 30.34
CA SER A 4 -18.87 38.42 29.17
C SER A 4 -18.62 36.91 29.21
N LEU A 5 -19.41 36.13 28.45
CA LEU A 5 -19.12 34.72 28.17
C LEU A 5 -17.87 34.62 27.31
N SER A 6 -16.76 34.37 27.97
CA SER A 6 -15.49 33.98 27.36
C SER A 6 -15.73 32.72 26.53
N ARG A 7 -15.73 32.84 25.21
CA ARG A 7 -15.62 31.71 24.29
C ARG A 7 -14.20 31.14 24.42
N LYS A 8 -14.05 30.14 25.29
CA LYS A 8 -12.85 29.26 25.26
C LYS A 8 -12.87 28.56 23.91
N GLY A 9 -12.03 29.01 22.98
CA GLY A 9 -11.75 28.31 21.76
C GLY A 9 -11.19 26.92 22.13
N ASN A 10 -11.94 25.87 21.82
CA ASN A 10 -11.42 24.51 21.89
C ASN A 10 -10.27 24.42 20.90
N PHE A 11 -9.03 24.53 21.39
CA PHE A 11 -7.85 24.15 20.63
C PHE A 11 -7.96 22.65 20.34
N VAL A 12 -8.40 22.30 19.13
CA VAL A 12 -8.34 20.91 18.66
C VAL A 12 -6.84 20.54 18.60
N ARG A 13 -6.42 19.69 19.51
CA ARG A 13 -5.04 19.22 19.56
C ARG A 13 -4.80 18.38 18.32
N ARG A 14 -3.96 18.83 17.40
CA ARG A 14 -3.61 18.07 16.20
C ARG A 14 -2.80 16.82 16.55
N CYS A 15 -3.22 15.70 16.01
CA CYS A 15 -2.61 14.39 16.23
C CYS A 15 -2.16 13.76 14.90
N PRO A 16 -1.26 14.40 14.13
CA PRO A 16 -0.80 13.85 12.86
C PRO A 16 -0.05 12.54 13.07
N PRO A 17 -0.04 11.65 12.06
CA PRO A 17 0.79 10.46 12.11
C PRO A 17 2.28 10.82 12.10
N THR A 18 3.07 10.05 12.83
CA THR A 18 4.54 10.16 12.86
C THR A 18 5.21 9.15 11.94
N PHE A 19 4.47 8.11 11.52
CA PHE A 19 4.94 7.16 10.53
C PHE A 19 3.83 6.64 9.61
N VAL A 20 4.23 6.15 8.43
CA VAL A 20 3.34 5.44 7.50
C VAL A 20 4.01 4.20 6.91
N GLY A 21 3.26 3.11 6.82
CA GLY A 21 3.64 1.93 6.04
C GLY A 21 3.11 2.05 4.61
N ILE A 22 4.01 2.28 3.66
CA ILE A 22 3.65 2.59 2.27
C ILE A 22 3.59 1.38 1.35
N GLY A 23 3.85 0.20 1.87
CA GLY A 23 3.80 -1.02 1.06
C GLY A 23 5.00 -1.93 1.22
N SER A 24 5.28 -2.76 0.19
CA SER A 24 4.47 -2.82 -1.03
C SER A 24 3.20 -3.66 -0.84
N LEU A 25 2.24 -3.56 -1.77
CA LEU A 25 1.07 -4.46 -1.76
C LEU A 25 1.54 -5.93 -1.79
N ARG A 26 0.91 -6.79 -0.99
CA ARG A 26 1.22 -8.23 -0.85
C ARG A 26 2.56 -8.56 -0.18
N CYS A 27 3.07 -7.65 0.65
CA CYS A 27 4.33 -7.79 1.39
C CYS A 27 4.13 -7.80 2.91
N GLY A 28 3.05 -8.39 3.42
CA GLY A 28 2.83 -8.59 4.85
C GLY A 28 2.25 -7.41 5.62
N SER A 29 1.76 -6.37 4.96
CA SER A 29 1.24 -5.15 5.60
C SER A 29 0.10 -5.40 6.60
N THR A 30 -0.74 -6.42 6.41
CA THR A 30 -1.82 -6.76 7.35
C THR A 30 -1.24 -7.37 8.63
N TRP A 31 -0.25 -8.23 8.51
CA TRP A 31 0.45 -8.80 9.64
C TRP A 31 1.16 -7.70 10.44
N LEU A 32 1.92 -6.84 9.77
CA LEU A 32 2.62 -5.73 10.42
C LEU A 32 1.64 -4.80 11.16
N TYR A 33 0.50 -4.47 10.54
CA TYR A 33 -0.54 -3.67 11.21
C TYR A 33 -1.04 -4.34 12.51
N GLN A 34 -1.34 -5.63 12.47
CA GLN A 34 -1.83 -6.37 13.64
C GLN A 34 -0.78 -6.45 14.75
N VAL A 35 0.47 -6.66 14.38
CA VAL A 35 1.59 -6.74 15.32
C VAL A 35 1.84 -5.39 16.00
N LEU A 36 1.96 -4.31 15.23
CA LEU A 36 2.18 -2.96 15.77
C LEU A 36 1.00 -2.46 16.61
N LYS A 37 -0.22 -2.93 16.32
CA LYS A 37 -1.41 -2.58 17.11
C LYS A 37 -1.33 -3.07 18.56
N CYS A 38 -0.56 -4.12 18.81
CA CYS A 38 -0.36 -4.67 20.15
C CYS A 38 0.72 -3.94 20.95
N HIS A 39 1.51 -3.07 20.32
CA HIS A 39 2.60 -2.37 20.99
C HIS A 39 2.08 -1.25 21.90
N PRO A 40 2.56 -1.14 23.18
CA PRO A 40 2.02 -0.17 24.14
C PRO A 40 2.22 1.29 23.74
N ASP A 41 3.33 1.62 23.07
CA ASP A 41 3.69 3.01 22.72
C ASP A 41 3.11 3.45 21.37
N ILE A 42 2.46 2.54 20.62
CA ILE A 42 2.02 2.84 19.26
C ILE A 42 0.51 2.98 19.19
N ARG A 43 0.05 4.06 18.59
CA ARG A 43 -1.33 4.25 18.20
C ARG A 43 -1.43 4.13 16.67
N LEU A 44 -2.06 3.07 16.20
CA LEU A 44 -2.45 2.97 14.79
C LEU A 44 -3.81 3.61 14.56
N SER A 45 -4.06 4.02 13.33
CA SER A 45 -5.41 4.38 12.89
C SER A 45 -6.41 3.29 13.26
N ASP A 46 -7.62 3.67 13.63
CA ASP A 46 -8.70 2.76 14.04
C ASP A 46 -9.08 1.76 12.94
N ARG A 47 -8.82 2.11 11.69
CA ARG A 47 -8.99 1.22 10.54
C ARG A 47 -7.68 1.06 9.75
N LYS A 48 -7.43 -0.15 9.29
CA LYS A 48 -6.34 -0.44 8.37
C LYS A 48 -6.64 0.12 6.98
N GLU A 49 -5.59 0.60 6.30
CA GLU A 49 -5.66 1.15 4.94
C GLU A 49 -6.58 2.38 4.85
N MET A 50 -6.19 3.45 5.57
CA MET A 50 -6.85 4.75 5.48
C MET A 50 -6.91 5.24 4.04
N ASN A 51 -5.84 5.02 3.27
CA ASN A 51 -5.69 5.41 1.86
C ASN A 51 -5.99 6.90 1.59
N PHE A 52 -5.90 7.73 2.64
CA PHE A 52 -6.29 9.14 2.60
C PHE A 52 -5.59 9.89 1.46
N PHE A 53 -4.27 9.75 1.33
CA PHE A 53 -3.49 10.48 0.32
C PHE A 53 -3.58 9.89 -1.10
N PHE A 54 -4.24 8.76 -1.29
CA PHE A 54 -4.22 8.07 -2.59
C PHE A 54 -5.46 8.32 -3.44
N MET A 55 -6.65 8.41 -2.86
CA MET A 55 -7.89 8.38 -3.63
C MET A 55 -8.99 9.34 -3.13
N ARG A 56 -10.20 8.77 -3.10
CA ARG A 56 -11.43 9.48 -2.82
C ARG A 56 -11.50 10.05 -1.43
N GLU A 57 -10.83 9.44 -0.46
CA GLU A 57 -10.89 9.87 0.93
C GLU A 57 -10.49 11.35 1.04
N MET A 58 -9.40 11.74 0.38
CA MET A 58 -8.96 13.13 0.36
C MET A 58 -9.90 14.07 -0.43
N LEU A 59 -10.76 13.55 -1.31
CA LEU A 59 -11.77 14.36 -2.00
C LEU A 59 -12.99 14.67 -1.13
N HIS A 60 -13.25 13.82 -0.14
CA HIS A 60 -14.44 13.88 0.70
C HIS A 60 -14.17 14.31 2.15
N HIS A 61 -12.93 14.18 2.60
CA HIS A 61 -12.50 14.42 3.96
C HIS A 61 -11.34 15.43 3.99
N ASP A 62 -11.19 16.10 5.12
CA ASP A 62 -10.09 17.02 5.41
C ASP A 62 -9.02 16.36 6.30
N LEU A 63 -8.02 17.15 6.68
CA LEU A 63 -6.95 16.68 7.54
C LEU A 63 -7.43 16.44 8.97
N ASP A 64 -8.40 17.21 9.46
CA ASP A 64 -8.94 17.04 10.81
C ASP A 64 -9.65 15.68 10.91
N TRP A 65 -10.41 15.31 9.87
CA TRP A 65 -10.98 13.95 9.77
C TRP A 65 -9.90 12.86 9.75
N TYR A 66 -8.81 13.08 9.03
CA TYR A 66 -7.71 12.12 8.96
C TYR A 66 -7.01 11.97 10.32
N GLU A 67 -6.72 13.09 10.98
CA GLU A 67 -6.05 13.12 12.28
C GLU A 67 -6.91 12.54 13.41
N ALA A 68 -8.23 12.69 13.35
CA ALA A 68 -9.16 12.12 14.32
C ALA A 68 -9.06 10.59 14.47
N HIS A 69 -8.59 9.89 13.43
CA HIS A 69 -8.35 8.43 13.49
C HIS A 69 -7.13 8.02 14.33
N PHE A 70 -6.34 8.99 14.79
CA PHE A 70 -5.17 8.76 15.66
C PHE A 70 -5.39 9.27 17.09
N GLU A 71 -6.55 9.85 17.39
CA GLU A 71 -6.89 10.29 18.73
C GLU A 71 -7.14 9.10 19.67
N ALA A 72 -6.75 9.26 20.92
CA ALA A 72 -7.03 8.25 21.95
C ALA A 72 -8.41 8.52 22.56
N GLU A 73 -9.27 7.51 22.67
CA GLU A 73 -10.56 7.60 23.34
C GLU A 73 -10.45 7.58 24.88
N ASP A 74 -9.31 7.14 25.41
CA ASP A 74 -9.16 6.68 26.79
C ASP A 74 -8.46 7.67 27.74
N GLY A 75 -8.26 8.92 27.34
CA GLY A 75 -7.66 9.95 28.21
C GLY A 75 -6.24 9.61 28.75
N LEU A 76 -5.75 8.42 28.50
CA LEU A 76 -4.38 7.97 28.75
C LEU A 76 -3.46 8.72 27.78
N GLY A 77 -2.63 9.57 28.34
CA GLY A 77 -1.76 10.52 27.70
C GLY A 77 -1.26 10.10 26.32
N SER A 78 -1.22 11.08 25.42
CA SER A 78 -0.89 10.90 24.00
C SER A 78 0.25 9.92 23.79
N ARG A 79 -0.03 8.75 23.23
CA ARG A 79 1.01 7.86 22.72
C ARG A 79 1.80 8.67 21.68
N PRO A 80 3.11 8.85 21.85
CA PRO A 80 3.88 9.75 20.99
C PRO A 80 4.01 9.23 19.55
N ILE A 81 3.89 7.91 19.35
CA ILE A 81 4.08 7.24 18.06
C ILE A 81 2.72 6.91 17.46
N ARG A 82 2.37 7.58 16.37
CA ARG A 82 1.08 7.40 15.67
C ARG A 82 1.34 7.07 14.22
N GLY A 83 0.52 6.17 13.66
CA GLY A 83 0.69 5.86 12.25
C GLY A 83 -0.39 5.01 11.62
N GLU A 84 -0.25 4.83 10.34
CA GLU A 84 -1.10 3.97 9.54
C GLU A 84 -0.29 3.07 8.61
N ILE A 85 -0.94 2.02 8.09
CA ILE A 85 -0.36 1.15 7.06
C ILE A 85 -1.30 1.09 5.87
N SER A 86 -0.95 1.84 4.84
CA SER A 86 -1.67 1.94 3.56
C SER A 86 -0.72 1.57 2.41
N PRO A 87 -0.59 0.27 2.08
CA PRO A 87 0.43 -0.19 1.13
C PRO A 87 0.24 0.34 -0.29
N ILE A 88 -0.88 0.95 -0.59
CA ILE A 88 -1.14 1.61 -1.85
C ILE A 88 -0.33 2.90 -2.03
N TYR A 89 0.17 3.51 -0.96
CA TYR A 89 0.96 4.73 -1.03
C TYR A 89 2.27 4.54 -1.81
N GLY A 90 2.81 3.33 -1.92
CA GLY A 90 3.93 3.04 -2.81
C GLY A 90 3.65 3.36 -4.30
N ARG A 91 2.37 3.51 -4.69
CA ARG A 91 1.96 3.86 -6.06
C ARG A 91 1.80 5.35 -6.29
N LEU A 92 1.91 6.19 -5.26
CA LEU A 92 1.78 7.64 -5.36
C LEU A 92 2.77 8.23 -6.36
N LYS A 93 2.37 9.31 -7.01
CA LYS A 93 3.20 10.09 -7.91
C LYS A 93 4.10 11.05 -7.12
N ALA A 94 5.23 11.43 -7.68
CA ALA A 94 6.19 12.31 -7.01
C ALA A 94 5.54 13.61 -6.50
N TRP A 95 4.64 14.22 -7.28
CA TRP A 95 3.97 15.45 -6.86
C TRP A 95 3.07 15.25 -5.61
N GLN A 96 2.47 14.07 -5.44
CA GLN A 96 1.65 13.74 -4.26
C GLN A 96 2.55 13.57 -3.03
N VAL A 97 3.63 12.79 -3.17
CA VAL A 97 4.58 12.53 -2.10
C VAL A 97 5.27 13.83 -1.64
N ASN A 98 5.67 14.69 -2.57
CA ASN A 98 6.22 16.02 -2.24
C ASN A 98 5.26 16.90 -1.45
N ARG A 99 3.94 16.75 -1.67
CA ARG A 99 2.94 17.47 -0.88
C ARG A 99 2.75 16.87 0.51
N ILE A 100 2.81 15.55 0.62
CA ILE A 100 2.82 14.88 1.93
C ILE A 100 4.03 15.35 2.74
N ALA A 101 5.22 15.39 2.13
CA ALA A 101 6.43 15.86 2.80
C ALA A 101 6.33 17.31 3.29
N LYS A 102 5.61 18.18 2.58
CA LYS A 102 5.34 19.55 3.04
C LYS A 102 4.36 19.62 4.21
N LEU A 103 3.42 18.70 4.31
CA LEU A 103 2.44 18.63 5.41
C LEU A 103 3.00 17.94 6.64
N LEU A 104 3.77 16.89 6.45
CA LEU A 104 4.27 15.97 7.48
C LEU A 104 5.78 15.75 7.28
N PRO A 105 6.63 16.79 7.47
CA PRO A 105 8.05 16.73 7.12
C PRO A 105 8.83 15.67 7.92
N ASP A 106 8.43 15.39 9.14
CA ASP A 106 9.11 14.46 10.05
C ASP A 106 8.59 13.01 9.96
N LEU A 107 7.79 12.73 8.93
CA LEU A 107 7.16 11.41 8.77
C LEU A 107 8.19 10.31 8.53
N ARG A 108 8.13 9.23 9.32
CA ARG A 108 8.92 8.01 9.12
C ARG A 108 8.18 7.06 8.19
N ILE A 109 8.91 6.43 7.27
CA ILE A 109 8.32 5.65 6.19
C ILE A 109 8.81 4.21 6.27
N ILE A 110 7.89 3.25 6.23
CA ILE A 110 8.17 1.81 6.24
C ILE A 110 7.81 1.22 4.88
N LEU A 111 8.77 0.55 4.26
CA LEU A 111 8.59 -0.16 2.98
C LEU A 111 9.11 -1.58 3.08
N THR A 112 8.24 -2.57 2.92
CA THR A 112 8.60 -3.98 2.85
C THR A 112 8.59 -4.45 1.41
N LEU A 113 9.68 -5.08 0.98
CA LEU A 113 9.84 -5.64 -0.35
C LEU A 113 9.66 -7.16 -0.32
N ARG A 114 9.19 -7.72 -1.42
CA ARG A 114 9.05 -9.16 -1.62
C ARG A 114 9.55 -9.55 -2.99
N HIS A 115 10.02 -10.80 -3.16
CA HIS A 115 10.41 -11.32 -4.47
C HIS A 115 9.35 -10.96 -5.53
N PRO A 116 9.70 -10.30 -6.65
CA PRO A 116 8.72 -9.73 -7.58
C PRO A 116 7.74 -10.75 -8.17
N ILE A 117 8.20 -11.97 -8.45
CA ILE A 117 7.36 -13.06 -8.96
C ILE A 117 6.32 -13.46 -7.91
N GLU A 118 6.74 -13.71 -6.68
CA GLU A 118 5.83 -14.10 -5.59
C GLU A 118 4.82 -13.01 -5.26
N ARG A 119 5.27 -11.75 -5.26
CA ARG A 119 4.38 -10.61 -5.01
C ARG A 119 3.30 -10.52 -6.10
N ALA A 120 3.70 -10.59 -7.38
CA ALA A 120 2.78 -10.51 -8.52
C ALA A 120 1.80 -11.67 -8.51
N TRP A 121 2.27 -12.88 -8.20
CA TRP A 121 1.44 -14.06 -8.04
C TRP A 121 0.43 -13.91 -6.89
N SER A 122 0.88 -13.48 -5.72
CA SER A 122 0.01 -13.23 -4.57
C SER A 122 -1.10 -12.21 -4.90
N GLN A 123 -0.81 -11.22 -5.76
CA GLN A 123 -1.79 -10.26 -6.24
C GLN A 123 -2.82 -10.92 -7.18
N ALA A 124 -2.36 -11.78 -8.08
CA ALA A 124 -3.24 -12.51 -8.99
C ALA A 124 -4.21 -13.44 -8.23
N LEU A 125 -3.70 -14.16 -7.24
CA LEU A 125 -4.53 -15.01 -6.38
C LEU A 125 -5.59 -14.21 -5.62
N LEU A 126 -5.23 -13.02 -5.09
CA LEU A 126 -6.18 -12.15 -4.42
C LEU A 126 -7.29 -11.71 -5.38
N GLU A 127 -6.93 -11.24 -6.57
CA GLU A 127 -7.90 -10.70 -7.52
C GLU A 127 -8.83 -11.77 -8.04
N PHE A 128 -8.31 -12.85 -8.58
CA PHE A 128 -9.15 -13.90 -9.17
C PHE A 128 -9.88 -14.75 -8.13
N GLY A 129 -9.19 -15.12 -7.06
CA GLY A 129 -9.77 -16.05 -6.08
C GLY A 129 -10.66 -15.35 -5.06
N TYR A 130 -10.16 -14.29 -4.42
CA TYR A 130 -10.88 -13.66 -3.32
C TYR A 130 -11.88 -12.59 -3.79
N LEU A 131 -11.50 -11.75 -4.77
CA LEU A 131 -12.35 -10.65 -5.21
C LEU A 131 -13.35 -11.05 -6.28
N ASP A 132 -12.92 -11.86 -7.25
CA ASP A 132 -13.78 -12.33 -8.34
C ASP A 132 -14.49 -13.65 -8.01
N GLY A 133 -14.11 -14.34 -6.92
CA GLY A 133 -14.68 -15.62 -6.50
C GLY A 133 -14.42 -16.79 -7.46
N ARG A 134 -13.42 -16.65 -8.36
CA ARG A 134 -13.09 -17.68 -9.35
C ARG A 134 -12.20 -18.76 -8.74
N ASP A 135 -12.38 -20.00 -9.17
CA ASP A 135 -11.41 -21.05 -8.88
C ASP A 135 -10.09 -20.73 -9.62
N VAL A 136 -9.06 -20.33 -8.87
CA VAL A 136 -7.77 -19.92 -9.43
C VAL A 136 -7.10 -21.02 -10.25
N ARG A 137 -7.44 -22.30 -10.01
CA ARG A 137 -6.92 -23.44 -10.78
C ARG A 137 -7.42 -23.44 -12.22
N LYS A 138 -8.60 -22.84 -12.45
CA LYS A 138 -9.25 -22.74 -13.76
C LYS A 138 -8.97 -21.43 -14.49
N VAL A 139 -8.25 -20.48 -13.86
CA VAL A 139 -7.86 -19.23 -14.51
C VAL A 139 -6.83 -19.51 -15.59
N SER A 140 -7.07 -19.03 -16.80
CA SER A 140 -6.16 -19.24 -17.91
C SER A 140 -4.82 -18.52 -17.70
N SER A 141 -3.73 -19.06 -18.27
CA SER A 141 -2.42 -18.38 -18.26
C SER A 141 -2.47 -17.02 -18.95
N ILE A 142 -3.33 -16.84 -19.95
CA ILE A 142 -3.54 -15.55 -20.63
C ILE A 142 -4.12 -14.53 -19.66
N ASP A 143 -5.15 -14.87 -18.89
CA ASP A 143 -5.73 -13.96 -17.90
C ASP A 143 -4.73 -13.59 -16.81
N LEU A 144 -3.92 -14.57 -16.36
CA LEU A 144 -2.86 -14.36 -15.38
C LEU A 144 -1.79 -13.39 -15.90
N VAL A 145 -1.36 -13.57 -17.15
CA VAL A 145 -0.36 -12.69 -17.80
C VAL A 145 -0.93 -11.29 -18.03
N ARG A 146 -2.21 -11.17 -18.44
CA ARG A 146 -2.88 -9.85 -18.54
C ARG A 146 -2.95 -9.14 -17.19
N GLN A 147 -3.20 -9.88 -16.13
CA GLN A 147 -3.26 -9.31 -14.78
C GLN A 147 -1.89 -8.71 -14.35
N VAL A 148 -0.76 -9.30 -14.78
CA VAL A 148 0.59 -8.76 -14.53
C VAL A 148 0.76 -7.37 -15.15
N GLU A 149 0.18 -7.12 -16.32
CA GLU A 149 0.25 -5.81 -17.01
C GLU A 149 -0.69 -4.74 -16.45
N ARG A 150 -1.63 -5.08 -15.60
CA ARG A 150 -2.48 -4.08 -14.95
C ARG A 150 -1.63 -3.07 -14.20
N ALA A 151 -1.96 -1.79 -14.33
CA ALA A 151 -1.18 -0.69 -13.77
C ALA A 151 -0.95 -0.84 -12.25
N ARG A 152 -1.94 -1.33 -11.51
CA ARG A 152 -1.79 -1.58 -10.06
C ARG A 152 -0.71 -2.63 -9.74
N ASN A 153 -0.58 -3.66 -10.57
CA ASN A 153 0.43 -4.70 -10.39
C ASN A 153 1.81 -4.18 -10.78
N ARG A 154 1.92 -3.53 -11.94
CA ARG A 154 3.18 -2.93 -12.42
C ARG A 154 3.75 -1.91 -11.43
N LEU A 155 2.93 -0.94 -11.01
CA LEU A 155 3.36 0.12 -10.08
C LEU A 155 3.73 -0.42 -8.70
N SER A 156 3.05 -1.47 -8.23
CA SER A 156 3.39 -2.11 -6.95
C SER A 156 4.65 -2.98 -7.02
N SER A 157 5.11 -3.36 -8.23
CA SER A 157 6.36 -4.08 -8.46
C SER A 157 7.53 -3.15 -8.79
N ASP A 158 7.27 -1.89 -9.04
CA ASP A 158 8.31 -0.90 -9.36
C ASP A 158 8.88 -0.30 -8.06
N TYR A 159 9.62 -1.14 -7.34
CA TYR A 159 10.20 -0.78 -6.05
C TYR A 159 11.22 0.35 -6.15
N ARG A 160 12.04 0.34 -7.23
CA ARG A 160 13.01 1.41 -7.46
C ARG A 160 12.33 2.76 -7.53
N ARG A 161 11.28 2.88 -8.36
CA ARG A 161 10.49 4.11 -8.47
C ARG A 161 9.93 4.54 -7.10
N THR A 162 9.37 3.60 -6.35
CA THR A 162 8.82 3.88 -5.02
C THR A 162 9.90 4.44 -4.08
N ILE A 163 11.05 3.78 -4.01
CA ILE A 163 12.18 4.20 -3.17
C ILE A 163 12.66 5.59 -3.59
N GLU A 164 12.92 5.83 -4.88
CA GLU A 164 13.40 7.11 -5.40
C GLU A 164 12.43 8.26 -5.11
N ILE A 165 11.13 8.06 -5.33
CA ILE A 165 10.12 9.11 -5.07
C ILE A 165 10.08 9.47 -3.58
N TRP A 166 10.06 8.49 -2.70
CA TRP A 166 9.92 8.73 -1.26
C TRP A 166 11.23 9.25 -0.65
N SER A 167 12.38 8.70 -1.03
CA SER A 167 13.68 9.18 -0.54
C SER A 167 14.04 10.58 -1.05
N ASN A 168 13.62 10.94 -2.27
CA ASN A 168 13.82 12.30 -2.78
C ASN A 168 12.96 13.34 -2.04
N ALA A 169 11.80 12.95 -1.54
CA ALA A 169 10.89 13.84 -0.83
C ALA A 169 11.21 14.00 0.66
N PHE A 170 11.65 12.92 1.33
CA PHE A 170 11.82 12.87 2.78
C PHE A 170 13.27 12.66 3.24
N GLY A 171 14.18 12.35 2.32
CA GLY A 171 15.54 11.90 2.64
C GLY A 171 15.62 10.37 2.84
N GLN A 172 16.85 9.85 2.71
CA GLN A 172 17.09 8.41 2.83
C GLN A 172 16.85 7.90 4.25
N ASP A 173 17.20 8.68 5.25
CA ASP A 173 17.07 8.30 6.67
C ASP A 173 15.61 8.19 7.15
N ALA A 174 14.69 8.84 6.44
CA ALA A 174 13.26 8.73 6.73
C ALA A 174 12.66 7.42 6.23
N LEU A 175 13.36 6.64 5.38
CA LEU A 175 12.85 5.46 4.72
C LEU A 175 13.51 4.17 5.26
N HIS A 176 12.74 3.34 5.96
CA HIS A 176 13.14 2.00 6.36
C HIS A 176 12.72 0.97 5.30
N ILE A 177 13.71 0.27 4.75
CA ILE A 177 13.48 -0.78 3.74
C ILE A 177 13.86 -2.13 4.32
N ASP A 178 12.89 -3.04 4.39
CA ASP A 178 13.11 -4.43 4.81
C ASP A 178 12.39 -5.41 3.87
N PHE A 179 12.57 -6.72 4.11
CA PHE A 179 12.15 -7.78 3.22
C PHE A 179 11.10 -8.68 3.85
N PHE A 180 10.15 -9.13 3.03
CA PHE A 180 9.13 -10.08 3.42
C PHE A 180 9.71 -11.41 3.91
N ASP A 181 10.85 -11.83 3.38
CA ASP A 181 11.53 -13.03 3.82
C ASP A 181 11.99 -12.90 5.27
N ARG A 182 12.56 -11.75 5.67
CA ARG A 182 12.89 -11.51 7.07
C ARG A 182 11.65 -11.50 7.96
N LEU A 183 10.57 -10.85 7.52
CA LEU A 183 9.30 -10.86 8.26
C LEU A 183 8.78 -12.29 8.47
N ARG A 184 8.98 -13.19 7.50
CA ARG A 184 8.56 -14.59 7.57
C ARG A 184 9.46 -15.44 8.45
N ASP A 185 10.76 -15.28 8.32
CA ASP A 185 11.77 -16.21 8.86
C ASP A 185 12.33 -15.73 10.22
N ASP A 186 12.36 -14.42 10.46
CA ASP A 186 12.82 -13.79 11.70
C ASP A 186 11.98 -12.53 12.00
N PRO A 187 10.71 -12.73 12.40
CA PRO A 187 9.77 -11.63 12.63
C PRO A 187 10.19 -10.68 13.75
N ASP A 188 10.91 -11.16 14.79
CA ASP A 188 11.39 -10.30 15.86
C ASP A 188 12.44 -9.31 15.35
N THR A 189 13.43 -9.76 14.60
CA THR A 189 14.43 -8.85 13.98
C THR A 189 13.77 -7.86 13.02
N TYR A 190 12.79 -8.30 12.22
CA TYR A 190 12.05 -7.43 11.32
C TYR A 190 11.30 -6.34 12.09
N VAL A 191 10.52 -6.72 13.10
CA VAL A 191 9.72 -5.77 13.89
C VAL A 191 10.60 -4.81 14.68
N ASN A 192 11.67 -5.30 15.32
CA ASN A 192 12.62 -4.45 16.05
C ASN A 192 13.33 -3.44 15.13
N GLY A 193 13.56 -3.79 13.86
CA GLY A 193 14.03 -2.84 12.85
C GLY A 193 13.03 -1.71 12.60
N VAL A 194 11.76 -2.06 12.45
CA VAL A 194 10.65 -1.10 12.29
C VAL A 194 10.51 -0.23 13.54
N LEU A 195 10.47 -0.81 14.74
CA LEU A 195 10.31 -0.09 16.01
C LEU A 195 11.40 0.95 16.23
N ARG A 196 12.66 0.59 16.01
CA ARG A 196 13.79 1.54 16.07
C ARG A 196 13.62 2.69 15.09
N HIS A 197 13.21 2.39 13.87
CA HIS A 197 13.02 3.41 12.84
C HIS A 197 11.93 4.42 13.19
N ILE A 198 10.82 3.97 13.76
CA ILE A 198 9.71 4.86 14.15
C ILE A 198 9.90 5.50 15.53
N GLY A 199 11.00 5.17 16.23
CA GLY A 199 11.34 5.78 17.52
C GLY A 199 10.69 5.11 18.75
N ALA A 200 10.23 3.87 18.65
CA ALA A 200 9.76 3.11 19.78
C ALA A 200 10.96 2.62 20.61
N THR A 201 10.94 2.89 21.91
CA THR A 201 12.05 2.60 22.82
C THR A 201 11.74 1.46 23.80
N THR A 202 10.47 1.15 24.01
CA THR A 202 10.07 0.06 24.89
C THR A 202 10.51 -1.28 24.32
N PRO A 203 11.28 -2.09 25.05
CA PRO A 203 11.64 -3.43 24.64
C PRO A 203 10.39 -4.27 24.38
N TRP A 204 10.33 -4.92 23.22
CA TRP A 204 9.13 -5.64 22.84
C TRP A 204 9.44 -6.86 21.98
N THR A 205 8.66 -7.92 22.16
CA THR A 205 8.77 -9.17 21.42
C THR A 205 7.44 -9.42 20.68
N VAL A 206 7.52 -9.97 19.50
CA VAL A 206 6.33 -10.31 18.72
C VAL A 206 5.48 -11.32 19.49
N PRO A 207 4.18 -11.03 19.75
CA PRO A 207 3.32 -11.97 20.46
C PRO A 207 3.25 -13.34 19.77
N ALA A 208 3.33 -14.42 20.58
CA ALA A 208 3.42 -15.81 20.09
C ALA A 208 2.32 -16.21 19.08
N GLN A 209 1.14 -15.60 19.19
CA GLN A 209 0.04 -15.80 18.24
C GLN A 209 0.38 -15.37 16.82
N PHE A 210 1.26 -14.37 16.65
CA PHE A 210 1.69 -13.91 15.33
C PHE A 210 2.89 -14.68 14.79
N MET A 211 3.68 -15.31 15.65
CA MET A 211 4.81 -16.16 15.24
C MET A 211 4.33 -17.40 14.46
N LYS A 212 3.19 -17.98 14.86
CA LYS A 212 2.61 -19.17 14.24
C LYS A 212 1.67 -18.85 13.09
N THR A 213 1.21 -17.61 13.00
CA THR A 213 0.30 -17.19 11.94
C THR A 213 1.08 -17.09 10.64
N LYS A 214 0.91 -18.06 9.74
CA LYS A 214 1.39 -17.91 8.36
C LYS A 214 0.88 -16.55 7.87
N VAL A 215 1.81 -15.63 7.65
CA VAL A 215 1.52 -14.28 7.17
C VAL A 215 0.61 -14.40 5.95
N HIS A 216 -0.68 -14.21 6.15
CA HIS A 216 -1.77 -14.44 5.22
C HIS A 216 -1.34 -15.15 3.94
N ALA A 217 -1.18 -16.46 4.01
CA ALA A 217 -1.06 -17.23 2.79
C ALA A 217 -2.31 -16.91 1.98
N THR A 218 -2.15 -16.21 0.86
CA THR A 218 -3.29 -15.94 -0.06
C THR A 218 -4.00 -17.24 -0.39
N ASN A 219 -3.27 -18.35 -0.34
CA ASN A 219 -3.77 -19.71 -0.44
C ASN A 219 -4.84 -20.06 0.62
N SER A 220 -4.74 -19.51 1.85
CA SER A 220 -5.79 -19.71 2.86
C SER A 220 -7.05 -18.92 2.59
N LEU A 221 -6.94 -17.78 1.89
CA LEU A 221 -8.08 -16.96 1.49
C LEU A 221 -8.84 -17.55 0.28
N VAL A 222 -8.13 -18.26 -0.59
CA VAL A 222 -8.73 -18.88 -1.80
C VAL A 222 -8.93 -20.39 -1.67
N GLY A 223 -8.61 -20.97 -0.51
CA GLY A 223 -8.84 -22.38 -0.22
C GLY A 223 -7.98 -23.39 -1.00
N HIS A 224 -7.08 -22.92 -1.87
CA HIS A 224 -6.30 -23.78 -2.76
C HIS A 224 -4.87 -23.29 -2.92
N ASN A 225 -3.93 -24.24 -2.88
CA ASN A 225 -2.56 -24.00 -3.27
C ASN A 225 -2.43 -24.28 -4.79
N ARG A 226 -1.99 -23.28 -5.55
CA ARG A 226 -1.63 -23.43 -6.96
C ARG A 226 -0.21 -22.97 -7.16
N GLU A 227 0.61 -23.82 -7.75
CA GLU A 227 1.93 -23.43 -8.22
C GLU A 227 1.81 -22.38 -9.33
N ILE A 228 2.82 -21.53 -9.42
CA ILE A 228 2.86 -20.51 -10.46
C ILE A 228 3.14 -21.21 -11.79
N PRO A 229 2.26 -21.13 -12.81
CA PRO A 229 2.54 -21.73 -14.12
C PRO A 229 3.85 -21.18 -14.71
N GLU A 230 4.68 -22.04 -15.31
CA GLU A 230 5.99 -21.65 -15.83
C GLU A 230 5.94 -20.46 -16.80
N VAL A 231 4.95 -20.43 -17.69
CA VAL A 231 4.74 -19.31 -18.61
C VAL A 231 4.49 -18.00 -17.87
N VAL A 232 3.82 -18.05 -16.73
CA VAL A 232 3.54 -16.86 -15.90
C VAL A 232 4.79 -16.42 -15.15
N GLN A 233 5.56 -17.39 -14.60
CA GLN A 233 6.87 -17.12 -13.99
C GLN A 233 7.81 -16.46 -15.00
N TRP A 234 7.91 -17.05 -16.19
CA TRP A 234 8.74 -16.52 -17.26
C TRP A 234 8.30 -15.10 -17.67
N TYR A 235 6.99 -14.88 -17.82
CA TYR A 235 6.46 -13.57 -18.20
C TYR A 235 6.79 -12.50 -17.17
N ILE A 236 6.61 -12.81 -15.88
CA ILE A 236 6.94 -11.89 -14.79
C ILE A 236 8.45 -11.62 -14.76
N ALA A 237 9.28 -12.68 -14.90
CA ALA A 237 10.72 -12.54 -14.94
C ALA A 237 11.18 -11.68 -16.14
N ASP A 238 10.68 -11.94 -17.35
CA ASP A 238 11.00 -11.13 -18.53
C ASP A 238 10.61 -9.66 -18.35
N ARG A 239 9.49 -9.42 -17.69
CA ARG A 239 8.94 -8.07 -17.47
C ARG A 239 9.68 -7.27 -16.40
N LEU A 240 10.09 -7.94 -15.33
CA LEU A 240 10.60 -7.28 -14.12
C LEU A 240 12.12 -7.46 -13.92
N LEU A 241 12.82 -8.26 -14.73
CA LEU A 241 14.26 -8.47 -14.56
C LEU A 241 15.04 -7.16 -14.60
N LYS A 242 14.92 -6.36 -15.66
CA LYS A 242 15.62 -5.08 -15.76
C LYS A 242 15.30 -4.10 -14.62
N PRO A 243 14.01 -3.89 -14.22
CA PRO A 243 13.69 -3.14 -13.02
C PRO A 243 14.35 -3.70 -11.75
N THR A 244 14.42 -5.04 -11.61
CA THR A 244 15.04 -5.69 -10.44
C THR A 244 16.57 -5.56 -10.45
N GLU A 245 17.23 -5.62 -11.60
CA GLU A 245 18.67 -5.35 -11.73
C GLU A 245 19.00 -3.92 -11.26
N ARG A 246 18.23 -2.93 -11.71
CA ARG A 246 18.40 -1.53 -11.26
C ARG A 246 18.08 -1.33 -9.79
N LEU A 247 17.12 -2.09 -9.25
CA LEU A 247 16.84 -2.12 -7.81
C LEU A 247 18.03 -2.71 -7.05
N ASN A 248 18.65 -3.77 -7.57
CA ASN A 248 19.82 -4.39 -6.95
C ASN A 248 21.01 -3.45 -6.87
N GLU A 249 21.24 -2.64 -7.91
CA GLU A 249 22.24 -1.58 -7.90
C GLU A 249 21.92 -0.54 -6.79
N LEU A 250 20.68 -0.05 -6.73
CA LEU A 250 20.24 0.91 -5.72
C LEU A 250 20.39 0.37 -4.29
N LEU A 251 20.10 -0.92 -4.08
CA LEU A 251 20.18 -1.59 -2.79
C LEU A 251 21.55 -2.26 -2.53
N LYS A 252 22.58 -1.93 -3.31
CA LYS A 252 23.95 -2.40 -3.12
C LYS A 252 24.09 -3.93 -3.03
N GLY A 253 23.41 -4.67 -3.92
CA GLY A 253 23.48 -6.11 -4.01
C GLY A 253 22.52 -6.90 -3.11
N ARG A 254 21.68 -6.25 -2.32
CA ARG A 254 20.79 -6.91 -1.33
C ARG A 254 19.71 -7.81 -1.95
N VAL A 255 19.45 -7.72 -3.24
CA VAL A 255 18.48 -8.55 -3.98
C VAL A 255 19.13 -9.30 -5.16
N SER A 256 20.43 -9.57 -5.10
CA SER A 256 21.14 -10.31 -6.15
C SER A 256 20.55 -11.70 -6.40
N SER A 257 20.15 -12.42 -5.35
CA SER A 257 19.47 -13.71 -5.48
C SER A 257 18.17 -13.64 -6.30
N TRP A 258 17.41 -12.56 -6.17
CA TRP A 258 16.20 -12.35 -6.99
C TRP A 258 16.55 -12.17 -8.48
N VAL A 259 17.62 -11.42 -8.75
CA VAL A 259 18.11 -11.19 -10.12
C VAL A 259 18.56 -12.51 -10.76
N ASP A 260 19.32 -13.31 -10.02
CA ASP A 260 19.86 -14.58 -10.52
C ASP A 260 18.75 -15.60 -10.79
N GLU A 261 17.78 -15.74 -9.87
CA GLU A 261 16.61 -16.58 -10.08
C GLU A 261 15.81 -16.15 -11.31
N MET A 262 15.55 -14.85 -11.45
CA MET A 262 14.81 -14.32 -12.59
C MET A 262 15.56 -14.50 -13.91
N ARG A 263 16.89 -14.44 -13.94
CA ARG A 263 17.70 -14.74 -15.12
C ARG A 263 17.57 -16.20 -15.53
N ILE A 264 17.62 -17.11 -14.57
CA ILE A 264 17.43 -18.55 -14.82
C ILE A 264 16.04 -18.82 -15.41
N ILE A 265 15.00 -18.27 -14.79
CA ILE A 265 13.61 -18.43 -15.25
C ILE A 265 13.45 -17.87 -16.67
N ARG A 266 13.97 -16.68 -16.93
CA ARG A 266 13.90 -16.04 -18.25
C ARG A 266 14.65 -16.82 -19.33
N GLY A 267 15.73 -17.52 -18.97
CA GLY A 267 16.48 -18.38 -19.88
C GLY A 267 15.69 -19.56 -20.45
N LYS A 268 14.62 -20.00 -19.76
CA LYS A 268 13.73 -21.10 -20.17
C LYS A 268 12.69 -20.72 -21.22
N THR A 269 12.96 -19.76 -22.08
CA THR A 269 11.97 -19.23 -23.04
C THR A 269 11.70 -20.16 -24.21
N CYS A 270 10.48 -20.09 -24.77
CA CYS A 270 10.12 -20.70 -26.04
C CYS A 270 9.38 -19.68 -26.94
N LEU A 271 9.21 -20.02 -28.24
CA LEU A 271 8.62 -19.13 -29.22
C LEU A 271 7.17 -18.73 -28.86
N SER A 272 6.35 -19.67 -28.40
CA SER A 272 4.97 -19.42 -28.03
C SER A 272 4.84 -18.42 -26.86
N TRP A 273 5.77 -18.46 -25.90
CA TRP A 273 5.79 -17.51 -24.79
C TRP A 273 6.19 -16.10 -25.25
N ARG A 274 7.12 -15.99 -26.21
CA ARG A 274 7.48 -14.70 -26.82
C ARG A 274 6.31 -14.10 -27.58
N ILE A 275 5.56 -14.90 -28.36
CA ILE A 275 4.36 -14.47 -29.06
C ILE A 275 3.30 -14.00 -28.05
N LEU A 276 3.03 -14.78 -27.01
CA LEU A 276 2.09 -14.41 -25.96
C LEU A 276 2.46 -13.08 -25.32
N ARG A 277 3.76 -12.85 -25.05
CA ARG A 277 4.24 -11.56 -24.49
C ARG A 277 3.91 -10.40 -25.41
N GLU A 278 4.24 -10.49 -26.69
CA GLU A 278 3.98 -9.39 -27.63
C GLU A 278 2.49 -9.13 -27.80
N VAL A 279 1.69 -10.16 -28.01
CA VAL A 279 0.23 -10.04 -28.13
C VAL A 279 -0.38 -9.43 -26.86
N ASN A 280 0.07 -9.87 -25.67
CA ASN A 280 -0.45 -9.32 -24.43
C ASN A 280 -0.09 -7.83 -24.27
N ARG A 281 1.13 -7.45 -24.56
CA ARG A 281 1.61 -6.06 -24.39
C ARG A 281 1.03 -5.09 -25.41
N THR A 282 0.86 -5.53 -26.65
CA THR A 282 0.46 -4.68 -27.77
C THR A 282 -1.05 -4.65 -28.01
N VAL A 283 -1.74 -5.71 -27.66
CA VAL A 283 -3.17 -5.86 -27.95
C VAL A 283 -4.01 -6.04 -26.68
N LEU A 284 -3.81 -7.14 -25.95
CA LEU A 284 -4.74 -7.54 -24.88
C LEU A 284 -4.78 -6.59 -23.68
N SER A 285 -3.67 -5.95 -23.35
CA SER A 285 -3.56 -5.06 -22.19
C SER A 285 -3.72 -3.57 -22.54
N VAL A 286 -3.83 -3.20 -23.82
CA VAL A 286 -3.95 -1.80 -24.24
C VAL A 286 -5.23 -1.14 -23.75
N PRO A 287 -6.43 -1.73 -23.91
CA PRO A 287 -7.66 -1.10 -23.45
C PRO A 287 -7.66 -0.83 -21.93
N GLU A 288 -7.15 -1.78 -21.15
CA GLU A 288 -7.07 -1.64 -19.68
C GLU A 288 -6.08 -0.54 -19.28
N ARG A 289 -4.97 -0.40 -20.01
CA ARG A 289 -3.99 0.68 -19.75
C ARG A 289 -4.57 2.04 -20.08
N LEU A 290 -5.22 2.19 -21.24
CA LEU A 290 -5.85 3.45 -21.65
C LEU A 290 -6.96 3.86 -20.69
N ALA A 291 -7.83 2.92 -20.30
CA ALA A 291 -8.89 3.18 -19.32
C ALA A 291 -8.31 3.61 -17.95
N TYR A 292 -7.23 2.97 -17.51
CA TYR A 292 -6.53 3.35 -16.28
C TYR A 292 -5.97 4.77 -16.37
N GLU A 293 -5.24 5.08 -17.42
CA GLU A 293 -4.63 6.41 -17.59
C GLU A 293 -5.70 7.51 -17.70
N ALA A 294 -6.77 7.30 -18.48
CA ALA A 294 -7.87 8.26 -18.59
C ALA A 294 -8.55 8.53 -17.23
N TYR A 295 -8.81 7.46 -16.45
CA TYR A 295 -9.37 7.61 -15.11
C TYR A 295 -8.45 8.41 -14.19
N HIS A 296 -7.15 8.10 -14.19
CA HIS A 296 -6.18 8.74 -13.31
C HIS A 296 -5.89 10.19 -13.69
N VAL A 297 -5.93 10.56 -14.98
CA VAL A 297 -5.82 11.97 -15.39
C VAL A 297 -6.94 12.79 -14.77
N GLY A 298 -8.20 12.35 -14.88
CA GLY A 298 -9.33 13.05 -14.28
C GLY A 298 -9.29 13.09 -12.76
N LEU A 299 -8.78 12.03 -12.14
CA LEU A 299 -8.59 11.98 -10.67
C LEU A 299 -7.48 12.92 -10.23
N ASP A 300 -6.34 12.93 -10.93
CA ASP A 300 -5.19 13.79 -10.60
C ASP A 300 -5.55 15.27 -10.61
N VAL A 301 -6.32 15.71 -11.59
CA VAL A 301 -6.79 17.12 -11.66
C VAL A 301 -7.62 17.45 -10.41
N ARG A 302 -8.58 16.61 -10.06
CA ARG A 302 -9.42 16.81 -8.86
C ARG A 302 -8.60 16.79 -7.57
N LEU A 303 -7.68 15.83 -7.44
CA LEU A 303 -6.77 15.74 -6.29
C LEU A 303 -5.85 16.95 -6.21
N TRP A 304 -5.31 17.43 -7.34
CA TRP A 304 -4.45 18.61 -7.38
C TRP A 304 -5.16 19.87 -6.86
N TRP A 305 -6.43 20.09 -7.28
CA TRP A 305 -7.26 21.17 -6.77
C TRP A 305 -7.53 21.02 -5.27
N ARG A 306 -7.89 19.83 -4.81
CA ARG A 306 -8.15 19.56 -3.40
C ARG A 306 -6.91 19.79 -2.53
N TRP A 307 -5.74 19.37 -2.97
CA TRP A 307 -4.48 19.62 -2.30
C TRP A 307 -4.18 21.12 -2.10
N ARG A 308 -4.48 21.95 -3.09
CA ARG A 308 -4.30 23.40 -2.96
C ARG A 308 -5.17 24.00 -1.84
N HIS A 309 -6.36 23.49 -1.66
CA HIS A 309 -7.24 23.94 -0.59
C HIS A 309 -6.78 23.42 0.78
N LEU A 310 -6.44 22.16 0.91
CA LEU A 310 -5.92 21.56 2.14
C LEU A 310 -4.66 22.25 2.64
N GLN A 311 -3.69 22.55 1.76
CA GLN A 311 -2.47 23.26 2.14
C GLN A 311 -2.76 24.67 2.66
N ARG A 312 -3.72 25.40 2.07
CA ARG A 312 -4.07 26.75 2.54
C ARG A 312 -4.69 26.70 3.93
N SER A 313 -5.59 25.79 4.19
CA SER A 313 -6.21 25.64 5.50
C SER A 313 -5.24 25.16 6.57
N TYR A 314 -4.23 24.36 6.21
CA TYR A 314 -3.20 23.85 7.13
C TYR A 314 -2.19 24.94 7.53
N VAL A 315 -1.83 25.84 6.61
CA VAL A 315 -0.85 26.89 6.81
C VAL A 315 -1.45 28.17 7.40
N SER A 316 -2.70 28.48 7.09
CA SER A 316 -3.38 29.72 7.54
C SER A 316 -3.84 29.69 8.99
N ASN A 317 -3.60 28.60 9.68
CA ASN A 317 -3.82 28.30 11.05
C ASN A 317 -4.32 29.26 12.07
N GLY A 318 -5.48 29.17 12.41
CA GLY A 318 -6.12 29.68 13.61
C GLY A 318 -7.64 29.57 13.55
N ASP A 319 -8.22 29.63 12.39
CA ASP A 319 -9.65 29.65 12.24
C ASP A 319 -10.19 28.42 11.52
N SER A 320 -11.19 27.78 12.14
CA SER A 320 -11.82 26.51 11.76
C SER A 320 -12.21 26.44 10.28
N PRO A 321 -11.82 25.37 9.55
CA PRO A 321 -12.37 25.12 8.23
C PRO A 321 -13.81 24.60 8.31
N MET A 322 -14.59 24.91 7.28
CA MET A 322 -15.98 24.47 7.09
C MET A 322 -16.17 22.99 7.44
N LYS A 323 -17.06 22.73 8.39
CA LYS A 323 -17.58 21.40 8.68
C LYS A 323 -18.36 20.89 7.47
N LEU A 324 -17.81 19.96 6.72
CA LEU A 324 -18.59 19.11 5.84
C LEU A 324 -19.16 17.97 6.69
N ASN A 325 -20.41 18.13 7.09
CA ASN A 325 -21.16 17.10 7.81
C ASN A 325 -21.42 15.90 6.89
N GLY A 326 -20.55 14.91 6.96
CA GLY A 326 -20.79 13.59 6.38
C GLY A 326 -21.06 12.58 7.50
N PRO A 327 -21.91 11.57 7.30
CA PRO A 327 -22.20 10.57 8.32
C PRO A 327 -20.91 9.82 8.72
N ARG A 328 -20.71 9.63 10.03
CA ARG A 328 -19.66 8.77 10.57
C ARG A 328 -19.76 7.38 9.92
N ALA A 329 -18.74 7.00 9.17
CA ALA A 329 -18.71 5.69 8.55
C ALA A 329 -18.58 4.63 9.66
N THR A 330 -19.65 3.86 9.87
CA THR A 330 -19.62 2.65 10.68
C THR A 330 -18.59 1.68 10.11
N SER A 331 -17.85 1.01 10.98
CA SER A 331 -16.76 0.07 10.62
C SER A 331 -17.28 -1.00 9.67
N LYS A 332 -17.01 -0.84 8.38
CA LYS A 332 -17.19 -1.92 7.41
C LYS A 332 -16.04 -2.91 7.54
N SER A 333 -16.36 -4.18 7.47
CA SER A 333 -15.38 -5.26 7.51
C SER A 333 -14.28 -5.02 6.46
N THR A 334 -13.04 -5.40 6.77
CA THR A 334 -11.90 -5.31 5.84
C THR A 334 -12.20 -5.95 4.47
N LYS A 335 -13.08 -6.97 4.47
CA LYS A 335 -13.57 -7.65 3.26
C LYS A 335 -14.39 -6.72 2.37
N ASP A 336 -15.32 -5.95 2.95
CA ASP A 336 -16.18 -5.03 2.20
C ASP A 336 -15.38 -3.86 1.65
N PHE A 337 -14.40 -3.37 2.41
CA PHE A 337 -13.50 -2.30 2.00
C PHE A 337 -12.62 -2.74 0.82
N VAL A 338 -11.93 -3.87 0.94
CA VAL A 338 -11.07 -4.43 -0.11
C VAL A 338 -11.89 -4.69 -1.38
N SER A 339 -13.06 -5.34 -1.25
CA SER A 339 -13.97 -5.59 -2.37
C SER A 339 -14.46 -4.30 -3.04
N ALA A 340 -14.83 -3.28 -2.26
CA ALA A 340 -15.28 -2.00 -2.79
C ALA A 340 -14.15 -1.24 -3.51
N TYR A 341 -12.93 -1.30 -2.99
CA TYR A 341 -11.75 -0.70 -3.58
C TYR A 341 -11.43 -1.28 -4.96
N TYR A 342 -11.33 -2.63 -5.03
CA TYR A 342 -10.96 -3.31 -6.27
C TYR A 342 -12.05 -3.30 -7.34
N ARG A 343 -13.34 -3.17 -6.97
CA ARG A 343 -14.46 -3.06 -7.93
C ARG A 343 -14.57 -1.67 -8.59
N LYS A 344 -13.99 -0.63 -7.99
CA LYS A 344 -14.12 0.75 -8.46
C LYS A 344 -13.00 1.18 -9.40
N GLU A 345 -11.93 0.40 -9.55
CA GLU A 345 -10.90 0.70 -10.55
C GLU A 345 -11.35 0.25 -11.96
N PRO A 346 -11.08 1.05 -13.02
CA PRO A 346 -11.32 0.64 -14.39
C PRO A 346 -10.57 -0.67 -14.71
N GLY A 347 -11.25 -1.61 -15.32
CA GLY A 347 -10.71 -2.95 -15.63
C GLY A 347 -11.06 -4.05 -14.62
N ALA A 348 -11.68 -3.74 -13.49
CA ALA A 348 -12.34 -4.75 -12.68
C ALA A 348 -13.65 -5.16 -13.38
N ARG A 349 -13.67 -6.31 -14.02
CA ARG A 349 -14.89 -6.87 -14.61
C ARG A 349 -15.92 -7.09 -13.50
N LYS A 350 -17.13 -6.57 -13.71
CA LYS A 350 -18.31 -7.06 -13.00
C LYS A 350 -18.42 -8.55 -13.37
N GLY A 351 -18.20 -9.44 -12.44
CA GLY A 351 -18.58 -10.83 -12.62
C GLY A 351 -20.08 -10.86 -12.94
N ASN A 352 -20.46 -11.33 -14.10
CA ASN A 352 -21.84 -11.70 -14.38
C ASN A 352 -22.24 -12.78 -13.38
N THR A 353 -22.93 -12.38 -12.33
CA THR A 353 -23.76 -13.28 -11.56
C THR A 353 -25.05 -13.52 -12.37
N SER A 354 -25.02 -14.50 -13.24
CA SER A 354 -26.23 -15.16 -13.73
C SER A 354 -25.94 -16.66 -13.76
N ILE A 355 -26.67 -17.35 -12.87
CA ILE A 355 -26.89 -18.79 -12.64
C ILE A 355 -25.73 -19.50 -11.95
#